data_3373f448a712eaac922b9b5c4e1a8732
#
_entry.id   3373f448a712eaac922b9b5c4e1a8732
#
_cell.length_a   1.000
_cell.length_b   1.000
_cell.length_c   1.000
_cell.angle_alpha   90.00
_cell.angle_beta   90.00
_cell.angle_gamma   90.00
#
_symmetry.space_group_name_H-M   'P 1'
#
loop_
_entity.id
_entity.type
_entity.pdbx_description
1 polymer ?
#
loop_
_entity_poly.entity_id
_entity_poly.type
_entity_poly.pdbx_seq_one_letter_code
_entity_poly.pdbx_strand_id
1 'polypeptide(L)'
;SFIERRGLYEARGEGEKAVDAKQGGGGDAARNDEPFFAARRDELQGRVGPRRFRHSLGVSDTAGELAHVYGVDEGEARLAGLLHDWDKGLDDPGILARADELGLELSDELRSMPRVLHGITAARALGRDFPELSPALLQAIERHTLGAPDMSDLDMVLYIADALEPGREGKRVEKLRRQIGK
;
A
#
# COMPACT_ATOMS: atom_id res chain seq x y z
N SER A 1 -23.45 9.02 2.05
CA SER A 1 -22.22 8.47 2.64
C SER A 1 -21.13 9.55 2.70
N PHE A 2 -20.02 9.31 3.40
CA PHE A 2 -18.89 10.24 3.49
C PHE A 2 -18.26 10.52 2.10
N ILE A 3 -18.35 9.56 1.20
CA ILE A 3 -17.86 9.61 -0.18
C ILE A 3 -18.74 10.51 -1.05
N GLU A 4 -20.06 10.47 -0.87
CA GLU A 4 -21.02 11.30 -1.65
C GLU A 4 -20.96 12.79 -1.30
N ARG A 5 -20.56 13.17 -0.09
CA ARG A 5 -20.56 14.58 0.36
C ARG A 5 -19.34 15.40 -0.10
N ARG A 6 -18.34 14.81 -0.75
CA ARG A 6 -17.15 15.52 -1.23
C ARG A 6 -16.97 15.54 -2.73
N GLY A 7 -17.95 15.10 -3.52
CA GLY A 7 -17.87 15.16 -4.99
C GLY A 7 -16.70 14.33 -5.57
N LEU A 8 -16.29 13.26 -4.89
CA LEU A 8 -15.12 12.46 -5.26
C LEU A 8 -15.41 11.44 -6.37
N TYR A 9 -16.61 11.46 -6.97
CA TYR A 9 -16.93 10.61 -8.11
C TYR A 9 -17.93 11.31 -9.04
N GLU A 10 -17.44 12.06 -10.02
CA GLU A 10 -18.21 12.36 -11.24
C GLU A 10 -17.91 11.27 -12.26
N ALA A 11 -18.93 10.50 -12.61
CA ALA A 11 -18.89 9.55 -13.72
C ALA A 11 -18.48 10.28 -14.99
N ARG A 12 -17.30 9.98 -15.55
CA ARG A 12 -16.93 10.42 -16.90
C ARG A 12 -17.84 9.72 -17.89
N GLY A 13 -18.63 10.54 -18.58
CA GLY A 13 -19.44 10.17 -19.73
C GLY A 13 -18.60 9.57 -20.85
N GLU A 14 -19.27 8.73 -21.60
CA GLU A 14 -18.82 7.98 -22.75
C GLU A 14 -18.06 8.80 -23.79
N GLY A 15 -16.99 8.23 -24.29
CA GLY A 15 -16.44 8.55 -25.62
C GLY A 15 -14.95 8.81 -25.64
N GLU A 16 -14.13 7.76 -25.83
CA GLU A 16 -13.19 7.75 -26.95
C GLU A 16 -12.49 6.39 -27.09
N LYS A 17 -12.26 6.05 -28.36
CA LYS A 17 -11.94 4.76 -28.93
C LYS A 17 -10.59 4.19 -28.49
N ALA A 18 -10.58 2.87 -28.42
CA ALA A 18 -9.40 2.00 -28.39
C ALA A 18 -8.25 2.50 -29.28
N VAL A 19 -7.06 2.65 -28.70
CA VAL A 19 -5.81 2.58 -29.43
C VAL A 19 -4.99 1.45 -28.83
N ASP A 20 -4.82 0.45 -29.66
CA ASP A 20 -3.95 -0.69 -29.47
C ASP A 20 -2.53 -0.22 -29.13
N ALA A 21 -2.02 -0.55 -27.95
CA ALA A 21 -0.60 -0.46 -27.63
C ALA A 21 -0.14 -1.73 -26.91
N LYS A 22 0.01 -2.78 -27.70
CA LYS A 22 0.96 -3.85 -27.40
C LYS A 22 2.36 -3.24 -27.49
N GLN A 23 3.07 -3.15 -26.35
CA GLN A 23 4.49 -3.50 -26.21
C GLN A 23 5.01 -2.94 -24.88
N GLY A 24 5.57 -3.82 -24.04
CA GLY A 24 6.24 -3.48 -22.76
C GLY A 24 6.24 -4.60 -21.75
N GLY A 25 6.16 -5.83 -22.17
CA GLY A 25 6.27 -6.99 -21.29
C GLY A 25 7.74 -7.39 -21.11
N GLY A 26 8.39 -6.99 -20.02
CA GLY A 26 9.74 -7.46 -19.70
C GLY A 26 10.19 -7.18 -18.26
N GLY A 27 9.47 -6.31 -17.54
CA GLY A 27 9.85 -5.90 -16.16
C GLY A 27 8.90 -6.38 -15.05
N ASP A 28 7.66 -6.73 -15.38
CA ASP A 28 6.63 -6.97 -14.38
C ASP A 28 6.64 -8.39 -13.78
N ALA A 29 7.09 -9.39 -14.53
CA ALA A 29 7.08 -10.77 -14.06
C ALA A 29 8.11 -11.06 -12.95
N ALA A 30 9.23 -10.34 -12.92
CA ALA A 30 10.29 -10.56 -11.94
C ALA A 30 9.97 -9.98 -10.55
N ARG A 31 9.11 -8.96 -10.49
CA ARG A 31 8.76 -8.25 -9.24
C ARG A 31 7.80 -9.04 -8.34
N ASN A 32 6.94 -9.82 -8.96
CA ASN A 32 5.90 -10.60 -8.28
C ASN A 32 6.24 -12.10 -8.25
N ASP A 33 7.48 -12.47 -8.60
CA ASP A 33 7.90 -13.84 -8.52
C ASP A 33 8.02 -14.30 -7.05
N GLU A 34 7.75 -15.57 -6.83
CA GLU A 34 7.76 -16.15 -5.48
C GLU A 34 9.12 -15.99 -4.76
N PRO A 35 10.30 -16.09 -5.40
CA PRO A 35 11.58 -15.84 -4.78
C PRO A 35 11.76 -14.41 -4.27
N PHE A 36 11.33 -13.39 -5.02
CA PHE A 36 11.41 -11.99 -4.59
C PHE A 36 10.49 -11.73 -3.40
N PHE A 37 9.24 -12.18 -3.48
CA PHE A 37 8.27 -12.05 -2.40
C PHE A 37 8.76 -12.76 -1.12
N ALA A 38 9.27 -13.99 -1.24
CA ALA A 38 9.80 -14.76 -0.12
C ALA A 38 10.97 -14.05 0.55
N ALA A 39 11.91 -13.51 -0.23
CA ALA A 39 13.05 -12.76 0.31
C ALA A 39 12.59 -11.52 1.09
N ARG A 40 11.62 -10.75 0.56
CA ARG A 40 11.09 -9.56 1.24
C ARG A 40 10.30 -9.93 2.49
N ARG A 41 9.55 -11.02 2.47
CA ARG A 41 8.86 -11.55 3.65
C ARG A 41 9.84 -11.89 4.78
N ASP A 42 10.91 -12.60 4.46
CA ASP A 42 11.91 -13.03 5.44
C ASP A 42 12.67 -11.81 6.02
N GLU A 43 12.98 -10.82 5.19
CA GLU A 43 13.58 -9.56 5.62
C GLU A 43 12.63 -8.76 6.54
N LEU A 44 11.35 -8.62 6.17
CA LEU A 44 10.34 -7.95 7.00
C LEU A 44 10.21 -8.61 8.37
N GLN A 45 10.27 -9.94 8.44
CA GLN A 45 10.21 -10.67 9.71
C GLN A 45 11.31 -10.25 10.69
N GLY A 46 12.50 -9.91 10.19
CA GLY A 46 13.61 -9.39 10.99
C GLY A 46 13.46 -7.91 11.38
N ARG A 47 12.61 -7.15 10.67
CA ARG A 47 12.45 -5.69 10.86
C ARG A 47 11.34 -5.31 11.83
N VAL A 48 10.30 -6.12 11.93
CA VAL A 48 9.11 -5.80 12.73
C VAL A 48 8.82 -6.89 13.76
N GLY A 49 8.12 -6.54 14.84
CA GLY A 49 7.73 -7.52 15.87
C GLY A 49 6.71 -8.55 15.33
N PRO A 50 6.60 -9.72 16.00
CA PRO A 50 5.79 -10.85 15.52
C PRO A 50 4.31 -10.53 15.24
N ARG A 51 3.71 -9.64 16.05
CA ARG A 51 2.33 -9.19 15.83
C ARG A 51 2.20 -8.40 14.54
N ARG A 52 3.16 -7.48 14.28
CA ARG A 52 3.17 -6.65 13.09
C ARG A 52 3.45 -7.47 11.84
N PHE A 53 4.35 -8.43 11.93
CA PHE A 53 4.61 -9.37 10.83
C PHE A 53 3.35 -10.15 10.41
N ARG A 54 2.62 -10.72 11.39
CA ARG A 54 1.34 -11.40 11.09
C ARG A 54 0.30 -10.46 10.46
N HIS A 55 0.24 -9.22 10.94
CA HIS A 55 -0.61 -8.19 10.34
C HIS A 55 -0.24 -7.95 8.88
N SER A 56 1.03 -7.75 8.55
CA SER A 56 1.46 -7.51 7.16
C SER A 56 1.16 -8.71 6.24
N LEU A 57 1.26 -9.95 6.74
CA LEU A 57 0.81 -11.12 5.99
C LEU A 57 -0.70 -11.10 5.75
N GLY A 58 -1.50 -10.79 6.76
CA GLY A 58 -2.96 -10.66 6.62
C GLY A 58 -3.36 -9.55 5.65
N VAL A 59 -2.66 -8.41 5.67
CA VAL A 59 -2.87 -7.32 4.69
C VAL A 59 -2.49 -7.76 3.29
N SER A 60 -1.38 -8.47 3.11
CA SER A 60 -0.96 -9.03 1.83
C SER A 60 -2.03 -9.95 1.22
N ASP A 61 -2.55 -10.88 2.00
CA ASP A 61 -3.59 -11.81 1.52
C ASP A 61 -4.89 -11.06 1.20
N THR A 62 -5.34 -10.16 2.07
CA THR A 62 -6.55 -9.35 1.86
C THR A 62 -6.41 -8.43 0.65
N ALA A 63 -5.23 -7.83 0.43
CA ALA A 63 -4.97 -6.99 -0.74
C ALA A 63 -5.06 -7.80 -2.04
N GLY A 64 -4.51 -9.02 -2.07
CA GLY A 64 -4.66 -9.92 -3.23
C GLY A 64 -6.13 -10.28 -3.51
N GLU A 65 -6.89 -10.63 -2.46
CA GLU A 65 -8.33 -10.92 -2.60
C GLU A 65 -9.12 -9.72 -3.14
N LEU A 66 -8.87 -8.53 -2.63
CA LEU A 66 -9.51 -7.29 -3.10
C LEU A 66 -9.09 -6.97 -4.54
N ALA A 67 -7.81 -7.12 -4.86
CA ALA A 67 -7.29 -6.90 -6.21
C ALA A 67 -7.98 -7.81 -7.23
N HIS A 68 -8.16 -9.09 -6.90
CA HIS A 68 -8.92 -10.04 -7.72
C HIS A 68 -10.35 -9.56 -7.98
N VAL A 69 -11.05 -9.10 -6.94
CA VAL A 69 -12.45 -8.63 -7.05
C VAL A 69 -12.58 -7.36 -7.90
N TYR A 70 -11.61 -6.46 -7.80
CA TYR A 70 -11.68 -5.13 -8.44
C TYR A 70 -10.81 -4.99 -9.70
N GLY A 71 -10.20 -6.08 -10.17
CA GLY A 71 -9.43 -6.09 -11.44
C GLY A 71 -8.10 -5.34 -11.36
N VAL A 72 -7.51 -5.27 -10.16
CA VAL A 72 -6.15 -4.75 -9.92
C VAL A 72 -5.15 -5.90 -10.01
N ASP A 73 -3.87 -5.63 -10.28
CA ASP A 73 -2.82 -6.64 -10.27
C ASP A 73 -2.67 -7.28 -8.88
N GLU A 74 -2.97 -8.57 -8.78
CA GLU A 74 -2.97 -9.32 -7.51
C GLU A 74 -1.57 -9.44 -6.91
N GLY A 75 -0.54 -9.61 -7.75
CA GLY A 75 0.84 -9.72 -7.32
C GLY A 75 1.36 -8.40 -6.74
N GLU A 76 1.11 -7.28 -7.43
CA GLU A 76 1.44 -5.95 -6.92
C GLU A 76 0.71 -5.63 -5.61
N ALA A 77 -0.58 -5.94 -5.53
CA ALA A 77 -1.37 -5.70 -4.33
C ALA A 77 -0.88 -6.53 -3.14
N ARG A 78 -0.56 -7.81 -3.34
CA ARG A 78 0.02 -8.67 -2.30
C ARG A 78 1.37 -8.16 -1.83
N LEU A 79 2.23 -7.75 -2.73
CA LEU A 79 3.55 -7.23 -2.40
C LEU A 79 3.44 -5.88 -1.67
N ALA A 80 2.58 -4.98 -2.13
CA ALA A 80 2.29 -3.73 -1.42
C ALA A 80 1.78 -3.99 0.00
N GLY A 81 0.85 -4.93 0.17
CA GLY A 81 0.35 -5.36 1.47
C GLY A 81 1.41 -5.92 2.39
N LEU A 82 2.35 -6.70 1.86
CA LEU A 82 3.48 -7.21 2.63
C LEU A 82 4.38 -6.08 3.13
N LEU A 83 4.67 -5.09 2.27
CA LEU A 83 5.70 -4.07 2.49
C LEU A 83 5.18 -2.76 3.13
N HIS A 84 3.86 -2.56 3.25
CA HIS A 84 3.28 -1.27 3.67
C HIS A 84 3.82 -0.75 5.02
N ASP A 85 4.08 -1.64 5.94
CA ASP A 85 4.56 -1.35 7.30
C ASP A 85 6.08 -1.59 7.46
N TRP A 86 6.88 -1.49 6.39
CA TRP A 86 8.31 -1.76 6.35
C TRP A 86 9.13 -1.03 7.43
N ASP A 87 8.80 0.21 7.71
CA ASP A 87 9.46 1.05 8.72
C ASP A 87 8.67 1.16 10.05
N LYS A 88 7.57 0.41 10.21
CA LYS A 88 6.72 0.46 11.42
C LYS A 88 7.37 -0.06 12.69
N GLY A 89 8.50 -0.75 12.56
CA GLY A 89 9.31 -1.21 13.69
C GLY A 89 10.15 -0.09 14.32
N LEU A 90 10.30 1.05 13.66
CA LEU A 90 11.04 2.20 14.19
C LEU A 90 10.22 2.96 15.24
N ASP A 91 10.88 3.48 16.26
CA ASP A 91 10.29 4.43 17.20
C ASP A 91 10.24 5.86 16.63
N ASP A 92 9.63 6.80 17.36
CA ASP A 92 9.44 8.17 16.87
C ASP A 92 10.77 8.88 16.50
N PRO A 93 11.85 8.81 17.30
CA PRO A 93 13.17 9.31 16.90
C PRO A 93 13.75 8.58 15.68
N GLY A 94 13.57 7.27 15.61
CA GLY A 94 14.05 6.44 14.50
C GLY A 94 13.39 6.79 13.17
N ILE A 95 12.09 7.05 13.17
CA ILE A 95 11.35 7.50 11.96
C ILE A 95 11.85 8.87 11.49
N LEU A 96 12.07 9.82 12.40
CA LEU A 96 12.58 11.14 12.03
C LEU A 96 14.02 11.06 11.49
N ALA A 97 14.90 10.28 12.13
CA ALA A 97 16.23 10.03 11.63
C ALA A 97 16.22 9.35 10.25
N ARG A 98 15.29 8.42 10.03
CA ARG A 98 15.09 7.74 8.73
C ARG A 98 14.63 8.74 7.66
N ALA A 99 13.72 9.65 7.99
CA ALA A 99 13.28 10.69 7.07
C ALA A 99 14.44 11.65 6.68
N ASP A 100 15.27 12.05 7.65
CA ASP A 100 16.44 12.90 7.40
C ASP A 100 17.50 12.16 6.55
N GLU A 101 17.77 10.87 6.82
CA GLU A 101 18.66 10.01 6.00
C GLU A 101 18.20 9.93 4.54
N LEU A 102 16.89 9.86 4.33
CA LEU A 102 16.27 9.77 3.01
C LEU A 102 16.12 11.15 2.32
N GLY A 103 16.54 12.24 2.96
CA GLY A 103 16.44 13.59 2.43
C GLY A 103 15.01 14.09 2.27
N LEU A 104 14.08 13.65 3.12
CA LEU A 104 12.68 14.06 3.06
C LEU A 104 12.49 15.45 3.65
N GLU A 105 11.95 16.37 2.86
CA GLU A 105 11.51 17.68 3.33
C GLU A 105 10.14 17.56 4.00
N LEU A 106 10.12 17.59 5.34
CA LEU A 106 8.91 17.46 6.14
C LEU A 106 8.50 18.84 6.71
N SER A 107 7.19 19.15 6.64
CA SER A 107 6.63 20.29 7.38
C SER A 107 6.74 20.07 8.89
N ASP A 108 6.65 21.16 9.67
CA ASP A 108 6.66 21.07 11.13
C ASP A 108 5.50 20.22 11.67
N GLU A 109 4.33 20.27 11.00
CA GLU A 109 3.18 19.43 11.36
C GLU A 109 3.51 17.95 11.20
N LEU A 110 4.09 17.55 10.07
CA LEU A 110 4.48 16.16 9.83
C LEU A 110 5.58 15.72 10.80
N ARG A 111 6.54 16.56 11.11
CA ARG A 111 7.57 16.27 12.13
C ARG A 111 6.98 16.09 13.53
N SER A 112 5.86 16.76 13.84
CA SER A 112 5.16 16.60 15.12
C SER A 112 4.37 15.29 15.24
N MET A 113 4.18 14.57 14.13
CA MET A 113 3.41 13.32 14.05
C MET A 113 4.24 12.16 13.45
N PRO A 114 5.38 11.75 14.04
CA PRO A 114 6.29 10.78 13.45
C PRO A 114 5.61 9.46 13.05
N ARG A 115 4.62 9.03 13.82
CA ARG A 115 3.93 7.75 13.61
C ARG A 115 3.19 7.62 12.29
N VAL A 116 2.83 8.75 11.64
CA VAL A 116 2.17 8.72 10.33
C VAL A 116 3.17 8.68 9.17
N LEU A 117 4.46 8.94 9.44
CA LEU A 117 5.51 9.01 8.42
C LEU A 117 5.99 7.65 7.91
N HIS A 118 5.68 6.56 8.64
CA HIS A 118 6.23 5.23 8.29
C HIS A 118 5.92 4.79 6.86
N GLY A 119 4.76 5.14 6.30
CA GLY A 119 4.42 4.86 4.91
C GLY A 119 5.29 5.65 3.93
N ILE A 120 5.54 6.92 4.22
CA ILE A 120 6.38 7.81 3.41
C ILE A 120 7.83 7.34 3.44
N THR A 121 8.37 7.07 4.64
CA THR A 121 9.76 6.59 4.78
C THR A 121 9.95 5.21 4.18
N ALA A 122 8.99 4.29 4.38
CA ALA A 122 8.99 2.96 3.79
C ALA A 122 9.03 3.02 2.25
N ALA A 123 8.13 3.79 1.62
CA ALA A 123 8.08 3.93 0.17
C ALA A 123 9.41 4.47 -0.40
N ARG A 124 9.99 5.48 0.25
CA ARG A 124 11.27 6.08 -0.16
C ARG A 124 12.43 5.10 0.00
N ALA A 125 12.51 4.41 1.13
CA ALA A 125 13.55 3.43 1.39
C ALA A 125 13.46 2.25 0.42
N LEU A 126 12.26 1.70 0.24
CA LEU A 126 12.01 0.59 -0.69
C LEU A 126 12.36 0.96 -2.13
N GLY A 127 11.98 2.15 -2.60
CA GLY A 127 12.32 2.61 -3.96
C GLY A 127 13.82 2.84 -4.17
N ARG A 128 14.57 3.21 -3.12
CA ARG A 128 16.04 3.32 -3.17
C ARG A 128 16.71 1.94 -3.19
N ASP A 129 16.24 1.04 -2.32
CA ASP A 129 16.90 -0.24 -2.06
C ASP A 129 16.45 -1.32 -3.08
N PHE A 130 15.27 -1.17 -3.69
CA PHE A 130 14.66 -2.10 -4.67
C PHE A 130 14.12 -1.34 -5.87
N PRO A 131 14.98 -0.86 -6.79
CA PRO A 131 14.58 -0.04 -7.94
C PRO A 131 13.67 -0.77 -8.94
N GLU A 132 13.52 -2.08 -8.82
CA GLU A 132 12.60 -2.89 -9.59
C GLU A 132 11.12 -2.75 -9.14
N LEU A 133 10.85 -2.19 -7.95
CA LEU A 133 9.48 -1.95 -7.50
C LEU A 133 8.80 -0.87 -8.34
N SER A 134 7.53 -1.11 -8.70
CA SER A 134 6.80 -0.16 -9.53
C SER A 134 6.51 1.15 -8.79
N PRO A 135 6.47 2.29 -9.52
CA PRO A 135 6.04 3.55 -8.93
C PRO A 135 4.63 3.48 -8.33
N ALA A 136 3.73 2.69 -8.90
CA ALA A 136 2.37 2.51 -8.40
C ALA A 136 2.35 1.81 -7.03
N LEU A 137 3.17 0.75 -6.86
CA LEU A 137 3.31 0.05 -5.58
C LEU A 137 3.88 0.98 -4.50
N LEU A 138 4.94 1.72 -4.82
CA LEU A 138 5.55 2.67 -3.88
C LEU A 138 4.58 3.78 -3.49
N GLN A 139 3.80 4.31 -4.44
CA GLN A 139 2.74 5.29 -4.17
C GLN A 139 1.67 4.72 -3.23
N ALA A 140 1.23 3.50 -3.45
CA ALA A 140 0.24 2.86 -2.56
C ALA A 140 0.78 2.74 -1.13
N ILE A 141 2.03 2.33 -0.96
CA ILE A 141 2.70 2.30 0.35
C ILE A 141 2.79 3.70 0.97
N GLU A 142 3.18 4.72 0.21
CA GLU A 142 3.27 6.09 0.70
C GLU A 142 1.92 6.61 1.24
N ARG A 143 0.82 6.28 0.56
CA ARG A 143 -0.51 6.82 0.81
C ARG A 143 -1.37 6.00 1.77
N HIS A 144 -0.97 4.78 2.12
CA HIS A 144 -1.82 3.86 2.89
C HIS A 144 -2.24 4.38 4.28
N THR A 145 -1.47 5.30 4.89
CA THR A 145 -1.79 5.84 6.22
C THR A 145 -2.68 7.08 6.17
N LEU A 146 -2.34 8.05 5.33
CA LEU A 146 -3.00 9.35 5.26
C LEU A 146 -4.04 9.44 4.14
N GLY A 147 -3.95 8.58 3.15
CA GLY A 147 -4.71 8.68 1.92
C GLY A 147 -4.26 9.86 1.05
N ALA A 148 -4.94 10.05 -0.08
CA ALA A 148 -4.76 11.18 -0.97
C ALA A 148 -6.09 11.49 -1.69
N PRO A 149 -6.29 12.72 -2.21
CA PRO A 149 -7.50 13.05 -2.96
C PRO A 149 -7.63 12.29 -4.29
N ASP A 150 -6.51 11.87 -4.86
CA ASP A 150 -6.36 11.23 -6.18
C ASP A 150 -5.82 9.80 -6.06
N MET A 151 -6.35 9.01 -5.11
CA MET A 151 -5.95 7.62 -4.91
C MET A 151 -6.24 6.77 -6.15
N SER A 152 -5.24 5.99 -6.57
CA SER A 152 -5.40 4.94 -7.60
C SER A 152 -6.18 3.74 -7.04
N ASP A 153 -6.57 2.82 -7.91
CA ASP A 153 -7.25 1.58 -7.49
C ASP A 153 -6.34 0.74 -6.57
N LEU A 154 -5.03 0.68 -6.85
CA LEU A 154 -4.07 -0.01 -5.98
C LEU A 154 -3.92 0.70 -4.61
N ASP A 155 -3.88 2.04 -4.58
CA ASP A 155 -3.88 2.79 -3.32
C ASP A 155 -5.11 2.44 -2.48
N MET A 156 -6.30 2.41 -3.10
CA MET A 156 -7.56 2.07 -2.43
C MET A 156 -7.59 0.63 -1.94
N VAL A 157 -7.11 -0.31 -2.75
CA VAL A 157 -7.01 -1.72 -2.38
C VAL A 157 -6.14 -1.88 -1.13
N LEU A 158 -4.95 -1.28 -1.11
CA LEU A 158 -4.07 -1.36 0.04
C LEU A 158 -4.65 -0.70 1.30
N TYR A 159 -5.22 0.52 1.14
CA TYR A 159 -5.84 1.26 2.24
C TYR A 159 -6.98 0.48 2.89
N ILE A 160 -7.82 -0.18 2.08
CA ILE A 160 -8.94 -0.99 2.56
C ILE A 160 -8.42 -2.30 3.16
N ALA A 161 -7.42 -2.94 2.55
CA ALA A 161 -6.84 -4.18 3.05
C ALA A 161 -6.25 -4.02 4.45
N ASP A 162 -5.50 -2.95 4.72
CA ASP A 162 -4.99 -2.66 6.07
C ASP A 162 -6.12 -2.53 7.10
N ALA A 163 -7.23 -1.91 6.72
CA ALA A 163 -8.38 -1.74 7.61
C ALA A 163 -9.20 -3.02 7.82
N LEU A 164 -9.15 -3.99 6.89
CA LEU A 164 -10.04 -5.16 6.84
C LEU A 164 -9.33 -6.51 7.01
N GLU A 165 -7.99 -6.55 7.17
CA GLU A 165 -7.28 -7.84 7.33
C GLU A 165 -7.85 -8.66 8.51
N PRO A 166 -7.72 -10.00 8.50
CA PRO A 166 -8.42 -10.88 9.46
C PRO A 166 -8.14 -10.59 10.93
N GLY A 167 -6.98 -10.04 11.26
CA GLY A 167 -6.62 -9.63 12.64
C GLY A 167 -7.31 -8.36 13.13
N ARG A 168 -8.01 -7.63 12.24
CA ARG A 168 -8.84 -6.47 12.64
C ARG A 168 -10.22 -6.93 13.09
N GLU A 169 -10.62 -6.55 14.27
CA GLU A 169 -11.90 -6.94 14.88
C GLU A 169 -12.82 -5.73 15.05
N GLY A 170 -14.13 -6.00 15.11
CA GLY A 170 -15.15 -5.03 15.45
C GLY A 170 -16.30 -4.96 14.47
N LYS A 171 -17.49 -4.59 14.95
CA LYS A 171 -18.75 -4.54 14.19
C LYS A 171 -18.66 -3.69 12.92
N ARG A 172 -17.84 -2.62 12.94
CA ARG A 172 -17.65 -1.76 11.77
C ARG A 172 -16.84 -2.47 10.68
N VAL A 173 -15.77 -3.19 11.07
CA VAL A 173 -14.94 -3.98 10.16
C VAL A 173 -15.77 -5.08 9.51
N GLU A 174 -16.53 -5.82 10.29
CA GLU A 174 -17.42 -6.86 9.79
C GLU A 174 -18.48 -6.33 8.82
N LYS A 175 -19.06 -5.15 9.12
CA LYS A 175 -20.01 -4.49 8.22
C LYS A 175 -19.35 -4.13 6.87
N LEU A 176 -18.13 -3.62 6.89
CA LEU A 176 -17.40 -3.26 5.67
C LEU A 176 -17.03 -4.51 4.86
N ARG A 177 -16.53 -5.59 5.50
CA ARG A 177 -16.24 -6.86 4.81
C ARG A 177 -17.45 -7.40 4.02
N ARG A 178 -18.67 -7.26 4.53
CA ARG A 178 -19.91 -7.69 3.85
C ARG A 178 -20.25 -6.85 2.61
N GLN A 179 -19.59 -5.74 2.38
CA GLN A 179 -19.83 -4.85 1.23
C GLN A 179 -18.83 -5.08 0.08
N ILE A 180 -17.80 -5.89 0.30
CA ILE A 180 -16.84 -6.22 -0.75
C ILE A 180 -17.54 -6.96 -1.88
N GLY A 181 -17.27 -6.55 -3.12
CA GLY A 181 -17.82 -7.19 -4.33
C GLY A 181 -19.30 -6.96 -4.59
N LYS A 182 -19.92 -5.93 -3.98
CA LYS A 182 -21.34 -5.59 -4.20
C LYS A 182 -21.49 -4.36 -5.05
#